data_d1950a49f6f79830bd172d73289acc4f
#
_entry.id   d1950a49f6f79830bd172d73289acc4f
#
_cell.length_a   1.000
_cell.length_b   1.000
_cell.length_c   1.000
_cell.angle_alpha   90.00
_cell.angle_beta   90.00
_cell.angle_gamma   90.00
#
_symmetry.space_group_name_H-M   'P 1'
#
loop_
_entity.id
_entity.type
_entity.pdbx_description
1 polymer ?
#
loop_
_entity_poly.entity_id
_entity_poly.type
_entity_poly.pdbx_seq_one_letter_code
_entity_poly.pdbx_strand_id
1 'polypeptide(L)'
;MITDFTKEHPDKTLWRFWIPMMFSVMFQQIYNIADSMIAGKFAGEDALAAVGASYPITIIFMAFAVGMNLGASVVVSRLFGAGDRKGVKRAVTTAFASSLGLAAVLTVFGYFFSSNMMEWIHTPQNIMADGILYLKIYVFGMIFLMLYNVCTGVFTALGDSKTPLYFLLGSSAGNIILDLIFVAQFHWGVAGVAWATFIAQGISAVLALVTLFSRLRSFAGEEKQPFFDRGYFIQIFAIAVPSILQQSVLSVGNLFVQDIVNRYGSAVVAGYSGAIKLNTFAINIFMTLGSCLSSYTAQNIGAGKAERIPLGFRTGLKLSAVAAVPFVVLYVGFSRQMMGLFLNAESGAAITAGMEFLRIVAPWYLMIVVKLMTDGIIRGAGAMTYFVAATVPDLIIRILFALMFSRNYGSTGIWMAWPFGWIAATVLTLVFYRKVRRQSGDLA
;
A
#
# COMPACT_ATOMS: atom_id res chain seq x y z
N MET A 1 10.13 12.99 -16.41
CA MET A 1 9.25 13.83 -17.24
C MET A 1 7.97 14.04 -16.45
N ILE A 2 7.66 15.28 -16.08
CA ILE A 2 6.45 15.62 -15.29
C ILE A 2 5.23 15.49 -16.20
N THR A 3 4.21 14.77 -15.77
CA THR A 3 2.96 14.57 -16.51
C THR A 3 1.88 15.48 -15.93
N ASP A 4 1.39 16.42 -16.72
CA ASP A 4 0.30 17.30 -16.35
C ASP A 4 -1.04 16.64 -16.73
N PHE A 5 -1.78 16.19 -15.72
CA PHE A 5 -3.07 15.51 -15.91
C PHE A 5 -4.19 16.44 -16.38
N THR A 6 -3.97 17.75 -16.42
CA THR A 6 -5.00 18.74 -16.77
C THR A 6 -5.01 19.09 -18.27
N LYS A 7 -4.02 18.64 -19.05
CA LYS A 7 -3.83 19.02 -20.46
C LYS A 7 -4.13 17.93 -21.45
N GLU A 8 -3.48 16.76 -21.33
CA GLU A 8 -3.59 15.68 -22.31
C GLU A 8 -4.87 14.82 -22.09
N HIS A 9 -5.20 14.00 -23.09
CA HIS A 9 -6.32 13.05 -22.97
C HIS A 9 -6.04 12.00 -21.88
N PRO A 10 -6.99 11.68 -20.99
CA PRO A 10 -6.77 10.76 -19.86
C PRO A 10 -6.25 9.38 -20.26
N ASP A 11 -6.70 8.82 -21.37
CA ASP A 11 -6.29 7.48 -21.81
C ASP A 11 -4.76 7.40 -21.97
N LYS A 12 -4.17 8.37 -22.67
CA LYS A 12 -2.71 8.40 -22.88
C LYS A 12 -1.96 8.70 -21.60
N THR A 13 -2.48 9.63 -20.81
CA THR A 13 -1.80 10.13 -19.62
C THR A 13 -1.80 9.10 -18.50
N LEU A 14 -2.97 8.49 -18.21
CA LEU A 14 -3.10 7.48 -17.17
C LEU A 14 -2.32 6.21 -17.51
N TRP A 15 -2.35 5.74 -18.77
CA TRP A 15 -1.57 4.60 -19.22
C TRP A 15 -0.06 4.83 -19.02
N ARG A 16 0.44 5.95 -19.51
CA ARG A 16 1.87 6.32 -19.43
C ARG A 16 2.37 6.48 -17.99
N PHE A 17 1.48 6.94 -17.11
CA PHE A 17 1.78 7.14 -15.70
C PHE A 17 1.67 5.84 -14.89
N TRP A 18 0.65 5.03 -15.17
CA TRP A 18 0.38 3.79 -14.42
C TRP A 18 1.42 2.70 -14.67
N ILE A 19 1.91 2.52 -15.91
CA ILE A 19 2.86 1.45 -16.23
C ILE A 19 4.09 1.44 -15.31
N PRO A 20 4.83 2.55 -15.10
CA PRO A 20 5.97 2.54 -14.19
C PRO A 20 5.57 2.23 -12.74
N MET A 21 4.40 2.67 -12.28
CA MET A 21 3.91 2.35 -10.94
C MET A 21 3.58 0.87 -10.78
N MET A 22 2.97 0.27 -11.79
CA MET A 22 2.70 -1.16 -11.84
C MET A 22 4.01 -1.97 -11.74
N PHE A 23 5.01 -1.62 -12.54
CA PHE A 23 6.33 -2.25 -12.45
C PHE A 23 6.97 -2.05 -11.08
N SER A 24 6.84 -0.87 -10.45
CA SER A 24 7.34 -0.64 -9.10
C SER A 24 6.76 -1.65 -8.10
N VAL A 25 5.45 -1.88 -8.14
CA VAL A 25 4.80 -2.85 -7.24
C VAL A 25 5.22 -4.28 -7.57
N MET A 26 5.33 -4.64 -8.83
CA MET A 26 5.82 -5.98 -9.24
C MET A 26 7.23 -6.23 -8.71
N PHE A 27 8.15 -5.31 -8.90
CA PHE A 27 9.52 -5.42 -8.39
C PHE A 27 9.57 -5.45 -6.86
N GLN A 28 8.73 -4.66 -6.19
CA GLN A 28 8.64 -4.68 -4.73
C GLN A 28 8.20 -6.05 -4.21
N GLN A 29 7.27 -6.71 -4.87
CA GLN A 29 6.84 -8.05 -4.47
C GLN A 29 7.91 -9.11 -4.71
N ILE A 30 8.62 -9.03 -5.84
CA ILE A 30 9.78 -9.91 -6.14
C ILE A 30 10.88 -9.70 -5.09
N TYR A 31 11.18 -8.45 -4.76
CA TYR A 31 12.14 -8.09 -3.73
C TYR A 31 11.75 -8.67 -2.35
N ASN A 32 10.49 -8.52 -1.92
CA ASN A 32 10.03 -9.05 -0.64
C ASN A 32 10.18 -10.58 -0.55
N ILE A 33 10.01 -11.29 -1.66
CA ILE A 33 10.25 -12.73 -1.75
C ILE A 33 11.74 -13.03 -1.62
N ALA A 34 12.59 -12.32 -2.36
CA ALA A 34 14.04 -12.51 -2.33
C ALA A 34 14.63 -12.26 -0.92
N ASP A 35 14.21 -11.16 -0.27
CA ASP A 35 14.60 -10.81 1.10
C ASP A 35 14.23 -11.93 2.10
N SER A 36 12.99 -12.41 2.03
CA SER A 36 12.52 -13.53 2.87
C SER A 36 13.30 -14.84 2.61
N MET A 37 13.68 -15.09 1.34
CA MET A 37 14.50 -16.27 1.00
C MET A 37 15.93 -16.15 1.55
N ILE A 38 16.53 -14.98 1.49
CA ILE A 38 17.87 -14.73 2.04
C ILE A 38 17.84 -14.88 3.56
N ALA A 39 16.86 -14.24 4.23
CA ALA A 39 16.68 -14.38 5.67
C ALA A 39 16.53 -15.84 6.09
N GLY A 40 15.64 -16.61 5.44
CA GLY A 40 15.41 -18.01 5.78
C GLY A 40 16.60 -18.92 5.49
N LYS A 41 17.31 -18.71 4.36
CA LYS A 41 18.41 -19.58 3.95
C LYS A 41 19.71 -19.32 4.69
N PHE A 42 20.01 -18.07 5.02
CA PHE A 42 21.32 -17.68 5.57
C PHE A 42 21.26 -17.24 7.04
N ALA A 43 20.14 -16.65 7.53
CA ALA A 43 19.99 -16.30 8.94
C ALA A 43 19.34 -17.42 9.77
N GLY A 44 18.69 -18.39 9.12
CA GLY A 44 18.07 -19.55 9.76
C GLY A 44 16.57 -19.40 10.01
N GLU A 45 15.95 -20.50 10.44
CA GLU A 45 14.50 -20.59 10.62
C GLU A 45 13.98 -19.67 11.73
N ASP A 46 14.70 -19.56 12.85
CA ASP A 46 14.32 -18.69 13.97
C ASP A 46 14.38 -17.21 13.57
N ALA A 47 15.36 -16.80 12.76
CA ALA A 47 15.46 -15.45 12.24
C ALA A 47 14.28 -15.11 11.32
N LEU A 48 13.93 -15.99 10.41
CA LEU A 48 12.76 -15.81 9.53
C LEU A 48 11.47 -15.77 10.35
N ALA A 49 11.35 -16.63 11.37
CA ALA A 49 10.21 -16.64 12.27
C ALA A 49 10.10 -15.34 13.09
N ALA A 50 11.22 -14.78 13.58
CA ALA A 50 11.24 -13.52 14.31
C ALA A 50 10.80 -12.33 13.46
N VAL A 51 11.32 -12.24 12.21
CA VAL A 51 10.88 -11.22 11.24
C VAL A 51 9.39 -11.38 10.92
N GLY A 52 8.95 -12.61 10.68
CA GLY A 52 7.54 -12.93 10.41
C GLY A 52 6.61 -12.57 11.57
N ALA A 53 7.00 -12.87 12.80
CA ALA A 53 6.25 -12.51 14.01
C ALA A 53 6.13 -11.00 14.19
N SER A 54 7.13 -10.22 13.79
CA SER A 54 7.12 -8.75 13.87
C SER A 54 6.22 -8.08 12.82
N TYR A 55 5.83 -8.82 11.77
CA TYR A 55 5.11 -8.28 10.59
C TYR A 55 3.79 -7.58 10.92
N PRO A 56 2.90 -8.09 11.81
CA PRO A 56 1.67 -7.37 12.17
C PRO A 56 1.91 -5.99 12.78
N ILE A 57 3.00 -5.85 13.53
CA ILE A 57 3.39 -4.57 14.16
C ILE A 57 3.95 -3.63 13.09
N THR A 58 4.83 -4.12 12.23
CA THR A 58 5.45 -3.29 11.17
C THR A 58 4.43 -2.77 10.17
N ILE A 59 3.36 -3.52 9.86
CA ILE A 59 2.25 -3.05 9.02
C ILE A 59 1.54 -1.85 9.65
N ILE A 60 1.34 -1.84 10.96
CA ILE A 60 0.72 -0.70 11.65
C ILE A 60 1.62 0.54 11.52
N PHE A 61 2.92 0.42 11.75
CA PHE A 61 3.86 1.51 11.51
C PHE A 61 3.89 1.96 10.04
N MET A 62 3.84 1.03 9.11
CA MET A 62 3.77 1.34 7.67
C MET A 62 2.50 2.11 7.31
N ALA A 63 1.36 1.85 7.97
CA ALA A 63 0.12 2.57 7.75
C ALA A 63 0.28 4.10 7.94
N PHE A 64 1.10 4.52 8.89
CA PHE A 64 1.41 5.94 9.10
C PHE A 64 2.18 6.53 7.90
N ALA A 65 3.17 5.82 7.38
CA ALA A 65 3.92 6.28 6.22
C ALA A 65 3.05 6.36 4.95
N VAL A 66 2.20 5.35 4.72
CA VAL A 66 1.24 5.34 3.60
C VAL A 66 0.20 6.46 3.74
N GLY A 67 -0.29 6.70 4.95
CA GLY A 67 -1.24 7.80 5.20
C GLY A 67 -0.62 9.17 4.93
N MET A 68 0.61 9.41 5.38
CA MET A 68 1.34 10.66 5.10
C MET A 68 1.67 10.83 3.62
N ASN A 69 2.04 9.75 2.93
CA ASN A 69 2.19 9.74 1.46
C ASN A 69 0.89 10.23 0.79
N LEU A 70 -0.25 9.66 1.15
CA LEU A 70 -1.53 10.00 0.54
C LEU A 70 -1.94 11.45 0.85
N GLY A 71 -1.80 11.89 2.10
CA GLY A 71 -2.09 13.26 2.51
C GLY A 71 -1.27 14.27 1.73
N ALA A 72 0.05 14.08 1.67
CA ALA A 72 0.95 14.92 0.89
C ALA A 72 0.61 14.89 -0.60
N SER A 73 0.39 13.69 -1.17
CA SER A 73 0.10 13.52 -2.59
C SER A 73 -1.15 14.26 -3.04
N VAL A 74 -2.25 14.17 -2.31
CA VAL A 74 -3.52 14.81 -2.69
C VAL A 74 -3.44 16.33 -2.58
N VAL A 75 -2.87 16.86 -1.48
CA VAL A 75 -2.74 18.31 -1.28
C VAL A 75 -1.80 18.91 -2.33
N VAL A 76 -0.63 18.31 -2.54
CA VAL A 76 0.34 18.76 -3.56
C VAL A 76 -0.24 18.64 -4.97
N SER A 77 -0.96 17.57 -5.30
CA SER A 77 -1.62 17.41 -6.60
C SER A 77 -2.61 18.52 -6.88
N ARG A 78 -3.41 18.91 -5.87
CA ARG A 78 -4.39 20.00 -5.99
C ARG A 78 -3.71 21.32 -6.26
N LEU A 79 -2.67 21.66 -5.49
CA LEU A 79 -1.89 22.91 -5.67
C LEU A 79 -1.15 22.94 -7.00
N PHE A 80 -0.61 21.79 -7.43
CA PHE A 80 0.05 21.66 -8.72
C PHE A 80 -0.92 21.89 -9.88
N GLY A 81 -2.12 21.29 -9.80
CA GLY A 81 -3.20 21.51 -10.75
C GLY A 81 -3.67 22.97 -10.82
N ALA A 82 -3.74 23.65 -9.68
CA ALA A 82 -4.06 25.08 -9.59
C ALA A 82 -2.96 26.00 -10.13
N GLY A 83 -1.77 25.46 -10.45
CA GLY A 83 -0.61 26.27 -10.87
C GLY A 83 0.08 27.02 -9.72
N ASP A 84 -0.33 26.78 -8.47
CA ASP A 84 0.24 27.41 -7.28
C ASP A 84 1.58 26.77 -6.89
N ARG A 85 2.63 27.18 -7.57
CA ARG A 85 3.99 26.66 -7.34
C ARG A 85 4.54 27.01 -5.95
N LYS A 86 4.16 28.20 -5.40
CA LYS A 86 4.56 28.62 -4.04
C LYS A 86 3.86 27.74 -3.00
N GLY A 87 2.56 27.48 -3.16
CA GLY A 87 1.78 26.57 -2.33
C GLY A 87 2.33 25.14 -2.39
N VAL A 88 2.69 24.61 -3.55
CA VAL A 88 3.35 23.30 -3.70
C VAL A 88 4.59 23.22 -2.81
N LYS A 89 5.51 24.21 -2.87
CA LYS A 89 6.74 24.21 -2.07
C LYS A 89 6.43 24.22 -0.56
N ARG A 90 5.48 25.09 -0.13
CA ARG A 90 5.05 25.17 1.28
C ARG A 90 4.39 23.87 1.76
N ALA A 91 3.50 23.28 0.97
CA ALA A 91 2.86 22.01 1.31
C ALA A 91 3.88 20.89 1.43
N VAL A 92 4.86 20.82 0.54
CA VAL A 92 5.94 19.82 0.57
C VAL A 92 6.79 19.99 1.82
N THR A 93 7.28 21.19 2.13
CA THR A 93 8.09 21.43 3.35
C THR A 93 7.31 21.13 4.62
N THR A 94 6.01 21.50 4.66
CA THR A 94 5.10 21.17 5.76
C THR A 94 4.89 19.65 5.90
N ALA A 95 4.71 18.93 4.79
CA ALA A 95 4.60 17.47 4.80
C ALA A 95 5.85 16.80 5.38
N PHE A 96 7.05 17.27 5.00
CA PHE A 96 8.30 16.75 5.55
C PHE A 96 8.47 17.06 7.04
N ALA A 97 8.23 18.31 7.46
CA ALA A 97 8.30 18.69 8.86
C ALA A 97 7.35 17.85 9.73
N SER A 98 6.12 17.70 9.25
CA SER A 98 5.10 16.89 9.95
C SER A 98 5.46 15.42 10.01
N SER A 99 5.99 14.86 8.91
CA SER A 99 6.41 13.46 8.85
C SER A 99 7.61 13.17 9.72
N LEU A 100 8.58 14.10 9.79
CA LEU A 100 9.71 13.99 10.72
C LEU A 100 9.26 14.01 12.18
N GLY A 101 8.36 14.93 12.53
CA GLY A 101 7.79 14.98 13.89
C GLY A 101 7.05 13.69 14.24
N LEU A 102 6.20 13.20 13.31
CA LEU A 102 5.48 11.94 13.51
C LEU A 102 6.42 10.75 13.57
N ALA A 103 7.44 10.67 12.71
CA ALA A 103 8.44 9.62 12.73
C ALA A 103 9.20 9.60 14.05
N ALA A 104 9.61 10.76 14.58
CA ALA A 104 10.28 10.85 15.87
C ALA A 104 9.41 10.29 17.01
N VAL A 105 8.12 10.69 17.06
CA VAL A 105 7.17 10.16 18.06
C VAL A 105 7.02 8.65 17.93
N LEU A 106 6.83 8.12 16.71
CA LEU A 106 6.68 6.70 16.46
C LEU A 106 7.96 5.92 16.77
N THR A 107 9.13 6.48 16.49
CA THR A 107 10.42 5.86 16.82
C THR A 107 10.60 5.74 18.32
N VAL A 108 10.36 6.82 19.07
CA VAL A 108 10.46 6.81 20.53
C VAL A 108 9.45 5.81 21.12
N PHE A 109 8.19 5.88 20.70
CA PHE A 109 7.16 4.96 21.14
C PHE A 109 7.51 3.50 20.81
N GLY A 110 7.86 3.20 19.56
CA GLY A 110 8.16 1.85 19.11
C GLY A 110 9.41 1.28 19.82
N TYR A 111 10.44 2.10 20.05
CA TYR A 111 11.65 1.66 20.74
C TYR A 111 11.37 1.23 22.18
N PHE A 112 10.64 2.06 22.95
CA PHE A 112 10.37 1.76 24.37
C PHE A 112 9.34 0.64 24.54
N PHE A 113 8.35 0.54 23.65
CA PHE A 113 7.28 -0.45 23.73
C PHE A 113 7.49 -1.70 22.87
N SER A 114 8.64 -1.86 22.21
CA SER A 114 8.92 -3.02 21.37
C SER A 114 8.74 -4.36 22.08
N SER A 115 9.24 -4.49 23.34
CA SER A 115 9.09 -5.70 24.13
C SER A 115 7.61 -5.99 24.43
N ASN A 116 6.87 -5.00 24.92
CA ASN A 116 5.44 -5.14 25.22
C ASN A 116 4.62 -5.51 23.96
N MET A 117 4.95 -4.92 22.81
CA MET A 117 4.25 -5.24 21.56
C MET A 117 4.47 -6.70 21.14
N MET A 118 5.70 -7.22 21.28
CA MET A 118 6.01 -8.62 20.98
C MET A 118 5.33 -9.57 21.98
N GLU A 119 5.22 -9.19 23.24
CA GLU A 119 4.48 -9.93 24.26
C GLU A 119 2.97 -9.95 23.96
N TRP A 120 2.37 -8.81 23.59
CA TRP A 120 0.94 -8.71 23.26
C TRP A 120 0.50 -9.61 22.11
N ILE A 121 1.38 -9.84 21.14
CA ILE A 121 1.11 -10.76 20.04
C ILE A 121 1.50 -12.22 20.37
N HIS A 122 1.85 -12.53 21.63
CA HIS A 122 2.20 -13.87 22.12
C HIS A 122 3.36 -14.51 21.34
N THR A 123 4.40 -13.73 21.07
CA THR A 123 5.61 -14.22 20.38
C THR A 123 6.26 -15.36 21.19
N PRO A 124 6.64 -16.49 20.57
CA PRO A 124 7.33 -17.57 21.23
C PRO A 124 8.67 -17.14 21.87
N GLN A 125 9.00 -17.68 23.04
CA GLN A 125 10.17 -17.27 23.81
C GLN A 125 11.51 -17.45 23.09
N ASN A 126 11.62 -18.51 22.25
CA ASN A 126 12.83 -18.81 21.47
C ASN A 126 13.19 -17.73 20.44
N ILE A 127 12.20 -16.98 19.92
CA ILE A 127 12.40 -15.92 18.91
C ILE A 127 12.10 -14.51 19.46
N MET A 128 11.74 -14.39 20.74
CA MET A 128 11.34 -13.12 21.36
C MET A 128 12.45 -12.08 21.29
N ALA A 129 13.67 -12.45 21.65
CA ALA A 129 14.82 -11.54 21.67
C ALA A 129 15.14 -11.00 20.27
N ASP A 130 15.11 -11.86 19.26
CA ASP A 130 15.36 -11.53 17.86
C ASP A 130 14.26 -10.65 17.29
N GLY A 131 12.99 -10.95 17.61
CA GLY A 131 11.85 -10.12 17.20
C GLY A 131 11.90 -8.71 17.81
N ILE A 132 12.26 -8.58 19.08
CA ILE A 132 12.46 -7.27 19.75
C ILE A 132 13.60 -6.50 19.08
N LEU A 133 14.73 -7.16 18.81
CA LEU A 133 15.89 -6.55 18.16
C LEU A 133 15.52 -6.05 16.75
N TYR A 134 14.84 -6.90 15.95
CA TYR A 134 14.36 -6.53 14.63
C TYR A 134 13.46 -5.30 14.69
N LEU A 135 12.47 -5.33 15.58
CA LEU A 135 11.49 -4.23 15.71
C LEU A 135 12.16 -2.92 16.15
N LYS A 136 13.13 -2.97 17.07
CA LYS A 136 13.90 -1.79 17.49
C LYS A 136 14.66 -1.17 16.32
N ILE A 137 15.35 -1.97 15.50
CA ILE A 137 16.06 -1.47 14.32
C ILE A 137 15.07 -0.92 13.29
N TYR A 138 13.95 -1.63 13.06
CA TYR A 138 12.89 -1.19 12.14
C TYR A 138 12.32 0.19 12.51
N VAL A 139 12.01 0.44 13.80
CA VAL A 139 11.47 1.73 14.21
C VAL A 139 12.48 2.87 14.14
N PHE A 140 13.78 2.61 14.28
CA PHE A 140 14.82 3.58 13.93
C PHE A 140 14.78 3.96 12.45
N GLY A 141 14.44 3.03 11.57
CA GLY A 141 14.24 3.24 10.14
C GLY A 141 12.98 4.04 9.80
N MET A 142 12.07 4.29 10.74
CA MET A 142 10.82 5.01 10.49
C MET A 142 11.02 6.40 9.90
N ILE A 143 12.08 7.09 10.28
CA ILE A 143 12.43 8.41 9.71
C ILE A 143 12.63 8.28 8.21
N PHE A 144 13.43 7.33 7.76
CA PHE A 144 13.70 7.10 6.34
C PHE A 144 12.46 6.59 5.59
N LEU A 145 11.72 5.67 6.20
CA LEU A 145 10.48 5.16 5.65
C LEU A 145 9.46 6.27 5.39
N MET A 146 9.26 7.15 6.37
CA MET A 146 8.35 8.30 6.27
C MET A 146 8.81 9.29 5.20
N LEU A 147 10.09 9.67 5.21
CA LEU A 147 10.66 10.61 4.23
C LEU A 147 10.55 10.07 2.81
N TYR A 148 10.89 8.80 2.60
CA TYR A 148 10.77 8.14 1.29
C TYR A 148 9.32 8.10 0.82
N ASN A 149 8.36 7.75 1.70
CA ASN A 149 6.94 7.72 1.36
C ASN A 149 6.41 9.11 0.98
N VAL A 150 6.77 10.16 1.71
CA VAL A 150 6.39 11.54 1.34
C VAL A 150 7.01 11.94 0.00
N CYS A 151 8.29 11.62 -0.24
CA CYS A 151 8.91 11.86 -1.54
C CYS A 151 8.15 11.19 -2.68
N THR A 152 7.80 9.89 -2.53
CA THR A 152 7.06 9.15 -3.56
C THR A 152 5.67 9.72 -3.78
N GLY A 153 4.98 10.14 -2.70
CA GLY A 153 3.70 10.85 -2.77
C GLY A 153 3.78 12.16 -3.55
N VAL A 154 4.82 12.96 -3.29
CA VAL A 154 5.05 14.22 -3.99
C VAL A 154 5.43 13.98 -5.46
N PHE A 155 6.30 13.02 -5.78
CA PHE A 155 6.59 12.66 -7.18
C PHE A 155 5.33 12.25 -7.92
N THR A 156 4.49 11.42 -7.30
CA THR A 156 3.20 11.00 -7.85
C THR A 156 2.28 12.21 -8.07
N ALA A 157 2.23 13.13 -7.11
CA ALA A 157 1.46 14.37 -7.20
C ALA A 157 1.89 15.28 -8.35
N LEU A 158 3.19 15.32 -8.64
CA LEU A 158 3.77 16.07 -9.74
C LEU A 158 3.72 15.32 -11.09
N GLY A 159 3.09 14.13 -11.13
CA GLY A 159 2.99 13.34 -12.36
C GLY A 159 4.29 12.63 -12.76
N ASP A 160 5.18 12.35 -11.82
CA ASP A 160 6.41 11.59 -12.05
C ASP A 160 6.33 10.20 -11.40
N SER A 161 6.01 9.19 -12.19
CA SER A 161 5.97 7.79 -11.75
C SER A 161 7.28 7.03 -11.99
N LYS A 162 8.19 7.59 -12.79
CA LYS A 162 9.45 6.91 -13.14
C LYS A 162 10.52 7.07 -12.06
N THR A 163 10.62 8.24 -11.47
CA THR A 163 11.63 8.51 -10.44
C THR A 163 11.47 7.60 -9.22
N PRO A 164 10.26 7.39 -8.64
CA PRO A 164 10.06 6.38 -7.59
C PRO A 164 10.44 4.96 -8.01
N LEU A 165 10.17 4.57 -9.26
CA LEU A 165 10.57 3.26 -9.79
C LEU A 165 12.10 3.07 -9.77
N TYR A 166 12.85 4.05 -10.23
CA TYR A 166 14.32 3.95 -10.24
C TYR A 166 14.90 3.88 -8.83
N PHE A 167 14.35 4.63 -7.89
CA PHE A 167 14.79 4.54 -6.49
C PHE A 167 14.45 3.18 -5.89
N LEU A 168 13.26 2.64 -6.17
CA LEU A 168 12.88 1.31 -5.71
C LEU A 168 13.83 0.23 -6.26
N LEU A 169 14.11 0.25 -7.56
CA LEU A 169 15.03 -0.70 -8.19
C LEU A 169 16.43 -0.63 -7.57
N GLY A 170 16.96 0.58 -7.41
CA GLY A 170 18.28 0.80 -6.81
C GLY A 170 18.34 0.35 -5.34
N SER A 171 17.32 0.69 -4.56
CA SER A 171 17.27 0.31 -3.14
C SER A 171 17.07 -1.18 -2.95
N SER A 172 16.22 -1.82 -3.75
CA SER A 172 16.01 -3.27 -3.68
C SER A 172 17.27 -4.05 -4.03
N ALA A 173 17.97 -3.64 -5.10
CA ALA A 173 19.25 -4.25 -5.46
C ALA A 173 20.31 -4.04 -4.36
N GLY A 174 20.41 -2.80 -3.84
CA GLY A 174 21.32 -2.47 -2.74
C GLY A 174 21.02 -3.25 -1.45
N ASN A 175 19.74 -3.40 -1.12
CA ASN A 175 19.33 -4.17 0.06
C ASN A 175 19.69 -5.66 -0.10
N ILE A 176 19.39 -6.30 -1.25
CA ILE A 176 19.79 -7.70 -1.50
C ILE A 176 21.31 -7.89 -1.34
N ILE A 177 22.11 -6.95 -1.86
CA ILE A 177 23.58 -7.01 -1.71
C ILE A 177 23.97 -6.89 -0.23
N LEU A 178 23.38 -5.96 0.51
CA LEU A 178 23.64 -5.77 1.93
C LEU A 178 23.20 -6.97 2.77
N ASP A 179 22.05 -7.58 2.45
CA ASP A 179 21.58 -8.81 3.09
C ASP A 179 22.59 -9.95 2.90
N LEU A 180 23.08 -10.15 1.69
CA LEU A 180 24.10 -11.17 1.41
C LEU A 180 25.40 -10.89 2.18
N ILE A 181 25.82 -9.63 2.28
CA ILE A 181 27.04 -9.27 3.05
C ILE A 181 26.81 -9.47 4.54
N PHE A 182 25.74 -8.94 5.12
CA PHE A 182 25.55 -8.93 6.56
C PHE A 182 25.09 -10.29 7.08
N VAL A 183 24.22 -10.99 6.32
CA VAL A 183 23.62 -12.25 6.76
C VAL A 183 24.48 -13.44 6.33
N ALA A 184 24.85 -13.53 5.04
CA ALA A 184 25.57 -14.69 4.53
C ALA A 184 27.08 -14.64 4.85
N GLN A 185 27.72 -13.46 4.83
CA GLN A 185 29.18 -13.34 5.02
C GLN A 185 29.54 -13.00 6.46
N PHE A 186 28.84 -12.03 7.09
CA PHE A 186 29.13 -11.62 8.46
C PHE A 186 28.35 -12.40 9.52
N HIS A 187 27.35 -13.20 9.13
CA HIS A 187 26.53 -14.03 10.01
C HIS A 187 25.80 -13.23 11.12
N TRP A 188 25.37 -12.01 10.83
CA TRP A 188 24.66 -11.15 11.79
C TRP A 188 23.21 -11.59 12.06
N GLY A 189 22.73 -12.65 11.43
CA GLY A 189 21.37 -13.17 11.65
C GLY A 189 20.27 -12.11 11.41
N VAL A 190 19.34 -12.01 12.35
CA VAL A 190 18.20 -11.05 12.28
C VAL A 190 18.68 -9.59 12.24
N ALA A 191 19.74 -9.26 12.99
CA ALA A 191 20.31 -7.91 12.97
C ALA A 191 20.81 -7.54 11.57
N GLY A 192 21.40 -8.49 10.84
CA GLY A 192 21.87 -8.28 9.46
C GLY A 192 20.75 -7.89 8.52
N VAL A 193 19.63 -8.62 8.52
CA VAL A 193 18.44 -8.31 7.73
C VAL A 193 17.89 -6.91 8.07
N ALA A 194 17.76 -6.61 9.37
CA ALA A 194 17.21 -5.33 9.81
C ALA A 194 18.10 -4.14 9.42
N TRP A 195 19.42 -4.24 9.61
CA TRP A 195 20.38 -3.19 9.23
C TRP A 195 20.53 -3.02 7.72
N ALA A 196 20.46 -4.10 6.93
CA ALA A 196 20.48 -4.01 5.49
C ALA A 196 19.27 -3.20 4.97
N THR A 197 18.10 -3.50 5.49
CA THR A 197 16.86 -2.75 5.18
C THR A 197 16.94 -1.29 5.62
N PHE A 198 17.46 -1.03 6.83
CA PHE A 198 17.64 0.33 7.36
C PHE A 198 18.55 1.16 6.45
N ILE A 199 19.72 0.63 6.08
CA ILE A 199 20.70 1.33 5.24
C ILE A 199 20.15 1.56 3.83
N ALA A 200 19.57 0.53 3.21
CA ALA A 200 18.98 0.64 1.87
C ALA A 200 17.85 1.69 1.80
N GLN A 201 16.98 1.70 2.80
CA GLN A 201 15.93 2.72 2.92
C GLN A 201 16.51 4.12 3.18
N GLY A 202 17.56 4.23 4.02
CA GLY A 202 18.25 5.48 4.30
C GLY A 202 18.84 6.11 3.05
N ILE A 203 19.59 5.33 2.27
CA ILE A 203 20.19 5.77 1.01
C ILE A 203 19.07 6.23 0.04
N SER A 204 18.01 5.44 -0.09
CA SER A 204 16.89 5.75 -0.98
C SER A 204 16.16 7.02 -0.57
N ALA A 205 15.93 7.22 0.74
CA ALA A 205 15.29 8.41 1.26
C ALA A 205 16.13 9.65 0.98
N VAL A 206 17.44 9.60 1.21
CA VAL A 206 18.36 10.71 0.94
C VAL A 206 18.40 11.04 -0.56
N LEU A 207 18.54 10.04 -1.43
CA LEU A 207 18.54 10.25 -2.88
C LEU A 207 17.20 10.82 -3.39
N ALA A 208 16.08 10.31 -2.87
CA ALA A 208 14.75 10.83 -3.19
C ALA A 208 14.58 12.29 -2.75
N LEU A 209 15.04 12.64 -1.52
CA LEU A 209 15.00 14.01 -1.01
C LEU A 209 15.84 14.95 -1.86
N VAL A 210 17.10 14.61 -2.14
CA VAL A 210 18.01 15.44 -2.95
C VAL A 210 17.41 15.69 -4.34
N THR A 211 16.89 14.63 -4.97
CA THR A 211 16.25 14.75 -6.29
C THR A 211 14.99 15.63 -6.25
N LEU A 212 14.14 15.44 -5.23
CA LEU A 212 12.92 16.20 -5.09
C LEU A 212 13.21 17.69 -4.84
N PHE A 213 14.08 18.00 -3.89
CA PHE A 213 14.41 19.40 -3.60
C PHE A 213 15.14 20.09 -4.76
N SER A 214 15.98 19.37 -5.50
CA SER A 214 16.59 19.88 -6.74
C SER A 214 15.52 20.29 -7.77
N ARG A 215 14.46 19.47 -7.93
CA ARG A 215 13.35 19.83 -8.84
C ARG A 215 12.49 20.98 -8.31
N LEU A 216 12.26 21.04 -7.01
CA LEU A 216 11.45 22.11 -6.41
C LEU A 216 12.16 23.47 -6.45
N ARG A 217 13.49 23.52 -6.60
CA ARG A 217 14.22 24.78 -6.82
C ARG A 217 13.77 25.49 -8.10
N SER A 218 13.39 24.73 -9.13
CA SER A 218 12.88 25.30 -10.38
C SER A 218 11.45 25.81 -10.31
N PHE A 219 10.68 25.48 -9.25
CA PHE A 219 9.27 25.86 -9.12
C PHE A 219 9.03 27.24 -8.48
N ALA A 220 9.94 27.71 -7.65
CA ALA A 220 9.76 28.96 -6.92
C ALA A 220 11.02 29.82 -7.07
N GLY A 221 10.86 31.11 -7.33
CA GLY A 221 11.94 32.07 -7.27
C GLY A 221 12.63 32.13 -5.89
N GLU A 222 13.59 32.97 -5.68
CA GLU A 222 14.48 33.08 -4.51
C GLU A 222 13.78 33.45 -3.17
N GLU A 223 12.47 33.67 -3.17
CA GLU A 223 11.73 34.03 -1.97
C GLU A 223 11.78 32.91 -0.92
N LYS A 224 12.27 33.24 0.27
CA LYS A 224 12.24 32.35 1.44
C LYS A 224 10.79 32.06 1.81
N GLN A 225 10.38 30.81 1.67
CA GLN A 225 9.05 30.34 2.10
C GLN A 225 9.12 29.82 3.54
N PRO A 226 8.05 29.98 4.36
CA PRO A 226 8.00 29.38 5.69
C PRO A 226 8.17 27.85 5.60
N PHE A 227 8.97 27.31 6.52
CA PHE A 227 9.25 25.86 6.56
C PHE A 227 8.01 25.04 6.93
N PHE A 228 7.08 25.62 7.71
CA PHE A 228 5.86 25.01 8.17
C PHE A 228 4.67 25.93 7.99
N ASP A 229 3.55 25.40 7.49
CA ASP A 229 2.29 26.12 7.31
C ASP A 229 1.16 25.31 7.96
N ARG A 230 0.48 25.90 8.97
CA ARG A 230 -0.59 25.27 9.71
C ARG A 230 -1.80 24.90 8.83
N GLY A 231 -2.09 25.69 7.80
CA GLY A 231 -3.20 25.42 6.89
C GLY A 231 -2.96 24.14 6.08
N TYR A 232 -1.78 24.00 5.51
CA TYR A 232 -1.39 22.78 4.79
C TYR A 232 -1.23 21.58 5.72
N PHE A 233 -0.73 21.77 6.94
CA PHE A 233 -0.68 20.73 7.96
C PHE A 233 -2.08 20.13 8.21
N ILE A 234 -3.09 20.97 8.48
CA ILE A 234 -4.46 20.51 8.72
C ILE A 234 -5.01 19.77 7.49
N GLN A 235 -4.78 20.28 6.28
CA GLN A 235 -5.25 19.64 5.05
C GLN A 235 -4.59 18.26 4.83
N ILE A 236 -3.29 18.14 5.05
CA ILE A 236 -2.56 16.86 4.93
C ILE A 236 -3.08 15.86 5.95
N PHE A 237 -3.23 16.26 7.22
CA PHE A 237 -3.69 15.37 8.29
C PHE A 237 -5.16 14.99 8.16
N ALA A 238 -6.01 15.86 7.62
CA ALA A 238 -7.40 15.54 7.30
C ALA A 238 -7.54 14.38 6.29
N ILE A 239 -6.51 14.13 5.48
CA ILE A 239 -6.44 13.02 4.55
C ILE A 239 -5.65 11.86 5.14
N ALA A 240 -4.51 12.13 5.79
CA ALA A 240 -3.62 11.13 6.33
C ALA A 240 -4.25 10.31 7.45
N VAL A 241 -4.87 10.97 8.45
CA VAL A 241 -5.43 10.28 9.63
C VAL A 241 -6.53 9.28 9.26
N PRO A 242 -7.55 9.62 8.47
CA PRO A 242 -8.54 8.63 8.03
C PRO A 242 -7.92 7.48 7.22
N SER A 243 -6.86 7.75 6.44
CA SER A 243 -6.17 6.72 5.67
C SER A 243 -5.40 5.76 6.58
N ILE A 244 -4.72 6.28 7.60
CA ILE A 244 -4.03 5.47 8.63
C ILE A 244 -5.03 4.57 9.34
N LEU A 245 -6.14 5.15 9.82
CA LEU A 245 -7.19 4.39 10.50
C LEU A 245 -7.77 3.29 9.59
N GLN A 246 -8.08 3.63 8.35
CA GLN A 246 -8.61 2.66 7.38
C GLN A 246 -7.63 1.51 7.14
N GLN A 247 -6.35 1.80 6.94
CA GLN A 247 -5.33 0.76 6.73
C GLN A 247 -5.15 -0.12 7.96
N SER A 248 -5.15 0.50 9.16
CA SER A 248 -5.06 -0.24 10.42
C SER A 248 -6.27 -1.16 10.64
N VAL A 249 -7.48 -0.66 10.38
CA VAL A 249 -8.72 -1.44 10.48
C VAL A 249 -8.71 -2.63 9.51
N LEU A 250 -8.26 -2.43 8.27
CA LEU A 250 -8.12 -3.53 7.30
C LEU A 250 -7.12 -4.59 7.77
N SER A 251 -5.98 -4.17 8.32
CA SER A 251 -4.96 -5.09 8.83
C SER A 251 -5.49 -5.94 9.99
N VAL A 252 -6.14 -5.31 10.97
CA VAL A 252 -6.79 -6.01 12.09
C VAL A 252 -7.88 -6.96 11.59
N GLY A 253 -8.70 -6.53 10.64
CA GLY A 253 -9.75 -7.37 10.09
C GLY A 253 -9.24 -8.59 9.34
N ASN A 254 -8.11 -8.48 8.65
CA ASN A 254 -7.48 -9.63 8.01
C ASN A 254 -6.98 -10.65 9.05
N LEU A 255 -6.55 -10.20 10.25
CA LEU A 255 -6.22 -11.11 11.36
C LEU A 255 -7.44 -11.92 11.85
N PHE A 256 -8.63 -11.29 11.92
CA PHE A 256 -9.86 -12.03 12.26
C PHE A 256 -10.20 -13.08 11.20
N VAL A 257 -10.06 -12.79 9.92
CA VAL A 257 -10.26 -13.77 8.85
C VAL A 257 -9.24 -14.90 8.97
N GLN A 258 -7.98 -14.58 9.26
CA GLN A 258 -6.93 -15.58 9.47
C GLN A 258 -7.23 -16.49 10.65
N ASP A 259 -7.77 -15.97 11.78
CA ASP A 259 -8.18 -16.77 12.92
C ASP A 259 -9.27 -17.80 12.55
N ILE A 260 -10.26 -17.36 11.75
CA ILE A 260 -11.30 -18.28 11.26
C ILE A 260 -10.68 -19.38 10.38
N VAL A 261 -9.75 -19.04 9.48
CA VAL A 261 -9.05 -19.99 8.62
C VAL A 261 -8.25 -21.01 9.43
N ASN A 262 -7.57 -20.57 10.49
CA ASN A 262 -6.73 -21.42 11.34
C ASN A 262 -7.50 -22.59 11.99
N ARG A 263 -8.82 -22.44 12.17
CA ARG A 263 -9.68 -23.49 12.76
C ARG A 263 -9.89 -24.68 11.82
N TYR A 264 -9.54 -24.57 10.52
CA TYR A 264 -9.75 -25.61 9.51
C TYR A 264 -8.50 -26.47 9.24
N GLY A 265 -7.45 -26.32 10.07
CA GLY A 265 -6.26 -27.14 10.04
C GLY A 265 -5.17 -26.65 9.07
N SER A 266 -3.99 -27.25 9.23
CA SER A 266 -2.74 -26.79 8.59
C SER A 266 -2.80 -26.80 7.07
N ALA A 267 -3.47 -27.77 6.44
CA ALA A 267 -3.59 -27.84 4.98
C ALA A 267 -4.37 -26.64 4.41
N VAL A 268 -5.49 -26.25 5.05
CA VAL A 268 -6.29 -25.10 4.64
C VAL A 268 -5.52 -23.81 4.85
N VAL A 269 -4.80 -23.68 5.98
CA VAL A 269 -3.94 -22.54 6.28
C VAL A 269 -2.83 -22.38 5.23
N ALA A 270 -2.16 -23.47 4.86
CA ALA A 270 -1.11 -23.45 3.85
C ALA A 270 -1.66 -23.05 2.46
N GLY A 271 -2.81 -23.63 2.07
CA GLY A 271 -3.49 -23.27 0.83
C GLY A 271 -3.91 -21.80 0.78
N TYR A 272 -4.54 -21.32 1.85
CA TYR A 272 -4.90 -19.90 1.99
C TYR A 272 -3.68 -18.99 1.94
N SER A 273 -2.59 -19.34 2.63
CA SER A 273 -1.37 -18.53 2.66
C SER A 273 -0.74 -18.33 1.28
N GLY A 274 -0.75 -19.35 0.44
CA GLY A 274 -0.31 -19.22 -0.96
C GLY A 274 -1.28 -18.37 -1.79
N ALA A 275 -2.58 -18.67 -1.68
CA ALA A 275 -3.62 -18.00 -2.45
C ALA A 275 -3.76 -16.50 -2.10
N ILE A 276 -3.64 -16.12 -0.82
CA ILE A 276 -3.72 -14.72 -0.39
C ILE A 276 -2.51 -13.89 -0.87
N LYS A 277 -1.31 -14.48 -1.02
CA LYS A 277 -0.17 -13.81 -1.63
C LYS A 277 -0.44 -13.46 -3.09
N LEU A 278 -1.02 -14.39 -3.86
CA LEU A 278 -1.43 -14.16 -5.25
C LEU A 278 -2.53 -13.09 -5.33
N ASN A 279 -3.54 -13.18 -4.47
CA ASN A 279 -4.59 -12.17 -4.39
C ASN A 279 -4.04 -10.78 -4.07
N THR A 280 -3.16 -10.66 -3.07
CA THR A 280 -2.54 -9.39 -2.68
C THR A 280 -1.70 -8.80 -3.80
N PHE A 281 -0.99 -9.64 -4.56
CA PHE A 281 -0.24 -9.22 -5.74
C PHE A 281 -1.15 -8.55 -6.78
N ALA A 282 -2.28 -9.19 -7.14
CA ALA A 282 -3.25 -8.63 -8.07
C ALA A 282 -3.88 -7.33 -7.55
N ILE A 283 -4.36 -7.32 -6.30
CA ILE A 283 -4.99 -6.15 -5.67
C ILE A 283 -4.02 -4.96 -5.62
N ASN A 284 -2.75 -5.16 -5.28
CA ASN A 284 -1.75 -4.10 -5.25
C ASN A 284 -1.56 -3.45 -6.63
N ILE A 285 -1.56 -4.22 -7.71
CA ILE A 285 -1.51 -3.68 -9.08
C ILE A 285 -2.75 -2.81 -9.36
N PHE A 286 -3.95 -3.25 -8.97
CA PHE A 286 -5.16 -2.46 -9.16
C PHE A 286 -5.16 -1.18 -8.30
N MET A 287 -4.63 -1.25 -7.09
CA MET A 287 -4.50 -0.09 -6.19
C MET A 287 -3.59 1.00 -6.75
N THR A 288 -2.55 0.65 -7.52
CA THR A 288 -1.69 1.66 -8.16
C THR A 288 -2.46 2.53 -9.15
N LEU A 289 -3.39 1.94 -9.91
CA LEU A 289 -4.23 2.69 -10.82
C LEU A 289 -5.23 3.58 -10.08
N GLY A 290 -5.78 3.10 -8.94
CA GLY A 290 -6.58 3.94 -8.03
C GLY A 290 -5.79 5.14 -7.49
N SER A 291 -4.49 4.96 -7.21
CA SER A 291 -3.61 6.07 -6.80
C SER A 291 -3.33 7.05 -7.95
N CYS A 292 -3.19 6.56 -9.18
CA CYS A 292 -3.11 7.42 -10.38
C CYS A 292 -4.38 8.27 -10.53
N LEU A 293 -5.57 7.68 -10.36
CA LEU A 293 -6.83 8.40 -10.41
C LEU A 293 -7.00 9.41 -9.28
N SER A 294 -6.44 9.12 -8.10
CA SER A 294 -6.43 10.07 -6.99
C SER A 294 -5.66 11.35 -7.36
N SER A 295 -4.44 11.21 -7.87
CA SER A 295 -3.64 12.36 -8.32
C SER A 295 -4.27 13.07 -9.53
N TYR A 296 -4.81 12.31 -10.49
CA TYR A 296 -5.56 12.87 -11.63
C TYR A 296 -6.74 13.72 -11.16
N THR A 297 -7.54 13.20 -10.25
CA THR A 297 -8.72 13.88 -9.70
C THR A 297 -8.32 15.15 -8.96
N ALA A 298 -7.33 15.05 -8.06
CA ALA A 298 -6.86 16.18 -7.28
C ALA A 298 -6.29 17.31 -8.15
N GLN A 299 -5.50 16.98 -9.19
CA GLN A 299 -4.97 17.98 -10.13
C GLN A 299 -6.10 18.66 -10.94
N ASN A 300 -7.08 17.90 -11.41
CA ASN A 300 -8.19 18.47 -12.19
C ASN A 300 -9.12 19.32 -11.33
N ILE A 301 -9.36 18.95 -10.07
CA ILE A 301 -10.09 19.82 -9.12
C ILE A 301 -9.31 21.11 -8.89
N GLY A 302 -8.01 21.02 -8.63
CA GLY A 302 -7.16 22.18 -8.43
C GLY A 302 -7.13 23.14 -9.63
N ALA A 303 -7.20 22.58 -10.84
CA ALA A 303 -7.26 23.34 -12.10
C ALA A 303 -8.65 23.91 -12.43
N GLY A 304 -9.69 23.68 -11.63
CA GLY A 304 -11.08 24.05 -11.95
C GLY A 304 -11.68 23.24 -13.11
N LYS A 305 -11.13 22.03 -13.40
CA LYS A 305 -11.53 21.17 -14.53
C LYS A 305 -12.24 19.89 -14.08
N ALA A 306 -13.18 20.05 -13.13
CA ALA A 306 -13.89 18.90 -12.54
C ALA A 306 -14.69 18.09 -13.59
N GLU A 307 -15.07 18.69 -14.72
CA GLU A 307 -15.72 18.02 -15.84
C GLU A 307 -14.88 16.90 -16.47
N ARG A 308 -13.55 16.88 -16.26
CA ARG A 308 -12.64 15.84 -16.74
C ARG A 308 -12.66 14.58 -15.88
N ILE A 309 -13.14 14.65 -14.63
CA ILE A 309 -13.13 13.53 -13.68
C ILE A 309 -13.91 12.31 -14.22
N PRO A 310 -15.13 12.44 -14.77
CA PRO A 310 -15.84 11.30 -15.36
C PRO A 310 -15.10 10.63 -16.51
N LEU A 311 -14.35 11.38 -17.31
CA LEU A 311 -13.55 10.84 -18.39
C LEU A 311 -12.35 10.03 -17.84
N GLY A 312 -11.65 10.56 -16.85
CA GLY A 312 -10.60 9.83 -16.12
C GLY A 312 -11.12 8.56 -15.46
N PHE A 313 -12.33 8.61 -14.87
CA PHE A 313 -12.98 7.42 -14.28
C PHE A 313 -13.24 6.34 -15.32
N ARG A 314 -13.81 6.68 -16.48
CA ARG A 314 -14.03 5.73 -17.58
C ARG A 314 -12.75 5.11 -18.09
N THR A 315 -11.69 5.93 -18.23
CA THR A 315 -10.36 5.44 -18.60
C THR A 315 -9.80 4.50 -17.53
N GLY A 316 -9.87 4.87 -16.26
CA GLY A 316 -9.44 4.03 -15.14
C GLY A 316 -10.15 2.67 -15.13
N LEU A 317 -11.48 2.65 -15.35
CA LEU A 317 -12.24 1.41 -15.44
C LEU A 317 -11.80 0.53 -16.63
N LYS A 318 -11.55 1.12 -17.80
CA LYS A 318 -11.03 0.37 -18.96
C LYS A 318 -9.67 -0.24 -18.68
N LEU A 319 -8.73 0.55 -18.17
CA LEU A 319 -7.37 0.10 -17.86
C LEU A 319 -7.36 -0.97 -16.77
N SER A 320 -8.18 -0.80 -15.73
CA SER A 320 -8.29 -1.77 -14.64
C SER A 320 -8.94 -3.08 -15.08
N ALA A 321 -9.92 -3.03 -15.99
CA ALA A 321 -10.50 -4.23 -16.58
C ALA A 321 -9.46 -4.98 -17.44
N VAL A 322 -8.70 -4.25 -18.27
CA VAL A 322 -7.59 -4.83 -19.06
C VAL A 322 -6.54 -5.48 -18.14
N ALA A 323 -6.26 -4.86 -16.99
CA ALA A 323 -5.33 -5.45 -16.00
C ALA A 323 -5.94 -6.65 -15.26
N ALA A 324 -7.24 -6.62 -14.93
CA ALA A 324 -7.89 -7.67 -14.14
C ALA A 324 -8.14 -8.96 -14.92
N VAL A 325 -8.50 -8.87 -16.22
CA VAL A 325 -8.83 -10.04 -17.04
C VAL A 325 -7.70 -11.08 -17.06
N PRO A 326 -6.42 -10.74 -17.29
CA PRO A 326 -5.33 -11.73 -17.24
C PRO A 326 -5.25 -12.43 -15.87
N PHE A 327 -5.43 -11.71 -14.76
CA PHE A 327 -5.43 -12.33 -13.43
C PHE A 327 -6.62 -13.27 -13.23
N VAL A 328 -7.82 -12.90 -13.71
CA VAL A 328 -8.99 -13.79 -13.67
C VAL A 328 -8.71 -15.07 -14.45
N VAL A 329 -8.20 -14.95 -15.69
CA VAL A 329 -7.87 -16.11 -16.53
C VAL A 329 -6.81 -16.99 -15.87
N LEU A 330 -5.73 -16.40 -15.36
CA LEU A 330 -4.66 -17.15 -14.70
C LEU A 330 -5.12 -17.84 -13.42
N TYR A 331 -5.87 -17.13 -12.55
CA TYR A 331 -6.24 -17.64 -11.24
C TYR A 331 -7.43 -18.60 -11.28
N VAL A 332 -8.30 -18.50 -12.29
CA VAL A 332 -9.39 -19.46 -12.49
C VAL A 332 -8.93 -20.65 -13.33
N GLY A 333 -8.34 -20.36 -14.51
CA GLY A 333 -7.96 -21.38 -15.48
C GLY A 333 -6.71 -22.17 -15.08
N PHE A 334 -5.75 -21.53 -14.47
CA PHE A 334 -4.46 -22.11 -14.10
C PHE A 334 -4.23 -22.12 -12.59
N SER A 335 -5.31 -22.19 -11.79
CA SER A 335 -5.26 -22.15 -10.32
C SER A 335 -4.31 -23.20 -9.72
N ARG A 336 -4.26 -24.42 -10.27
CA ARG A 336 -3.37 -25.49 -9.79
C ARG A 336 -1.90 -25.14 -10.00
N GLN A 337 -1.55 -24.64 -11.19
CA GLN A 337 -0.20 -24.22 -11.52
C GLN A 337 0.24 -23.03 -10.66
N MET A 338 -0.67 -22.10 -10.44
CA MET A 338 -0.41 -20.94 -9.56
C MET A 338 -0.13 -21.36 -8.12
N MET A 339 -0.91 -22.32 -7.59
CA MET A 339 -0.65 -22.87 -6.24
C MET A 339 0.63 -23.70 -6.20
N GLY A 340 1.00 -24.37 -7.28
CA GLY A 340 2.26 -25.12 -7.42
C GLY A 340 3.52 -24.25 -7.34
N LEU A 341 3.41 -22.93 -7.46
CA LEU A 341 4.53 -22.00 -7.20
C LEU A 341 4.90 -21.92 -5.70
N PHE A 342 3.98 -22.28 -4.81
CA PHE A 342 4.16 -22.14 -3.36
C PHE A 342 4.12 -23.49 -2.62
N LEU A 343 3.51 -24.52 -3.21
CA LEU A 343 3.24 -25.80 -2.57
C LEU A 343 3.76 -26.95 -3.43
N ASN A 344 4.33 -27.98 -2.77
CA ASN A 344 4.77 -29.18 -3.43
C ASN A 344 3.58 -30.04 -3.89
N ALA A 345 3.79 -30.84 -4.92
CA ALA A 345 2.74 -31.71 -5.51
C ALA A 345 2.07 -32.67 -4.51
N GLU A 346 2.78 -33.07 -3.46
CA GLU A 346 2.31 -33.94 -2.39
C GLU A 346 1.30 -33.26 -1.45
N SER A 347 1.23 -31.92 -1.43
CA SER A 347 0.32 -31.12 -0.60
C SER A 347 -1.09 -30.99 -1.20
N GLY A 348 -1.70 -32.10 -1.66
CA GLY A 348 -2.95 -32.10 -2.42
C GLY A 348 -4.11 -31.33 -1.77
N ALA A 349 -4.33 -31.51 -0.46
CA ALA A 349 -5.39 -30.82 0.27
C ALA A 349 -5.15 -29.30 0.35
N ALA A 350 -3.90 -28.87 0.56
CA ALA A 350 -3.54 -27.45 0.60
C ALA A 350 -3.69 -26.80 -0.79
N ILE A 351 -3.25 -27.50 -1.85
CA ILE A 351 -3.44 -27.04 -3.23
C ILE A 351 -4.94 -26.87 -3.52
N THR A 352 -5.77 -27.83 -3.12
CA THR A 352 -7.22 -27.76 -3.34
C THR A 352 -7.84 -26.55 -2.64
N ALA A 353 -7.53 -26.31 -1.36
CA ALA A 353 -8.03 -25.16 -0.62
C ALA A 353 -7.62 -23.82 -1.27
N GLY A 354 -6.36 -23.70 -1.72
CA GLY A 354 -5.90 -22.52 -2.42
C GLY A 354 -6.53 -22.33 -3.81
N MET A 355 -6.74 -23.42 -4.56
CA MET A 355 -7.47 -23.39 -5.84
C MET A 355 -8.92 -22.93 -5.67
N GLU A 356 -9.62 -23.43 -4.65
CA GLU A 356 -10.98 -23.01 -4.33
C GLU A 356 -11.05 -21.50 -4.03
N PHE A 357 -10.13 -21.00 -3.19
CA PHE A 357 -10.03 -19.56 -2.93
C PHE A 357 -9.87 -18.76 -4.23
N LEU A 358 -8.89 -19.10 -5.07
CA LEU A 358 -8.64 -18.39 -6.30
C LEU A 358 -9.83 -18.42 -7.27
N ARG A 359 -10.47 -19.59 -7.43
CA ARG A 359 -11.61 -19.75 -8.33
C ARG A 359 -12.87 -19.02 -7.86
N ILE A 360 -13.07 -18.89 -6.54
CA ILE A 360 -14.21 -18.16 -5.98
C ILE A 360 -13.96 -16.67 -6.01
N VAL A 361 -12.77 -16.21 -5.65
CA VAL A 361 -12.47 -14.78 -5.43
C VAL A 361 -12.08 -14.07 -6.72
N ALA A 362 -11.27 -14.68 -7.60
CA ALA A 362 -10.72 -14.00 -8.77
C ALA A 362 -11.78 -13.48 -9.78
N PRO A 363 -12.91 -14.16 -10.05
CA PRO A 363 -13.94 -13.60 -10.94
C PRO A 363 -14.46 -12.24 -10.48
N TRP A 364 -14.42 -11.97 -9.18
CA TRP A 364 -14.88 -10.70 -8.58
C TRP A 364 -13.85 -9.57 -8.66
N TYR A 365 -12.66 -9.81 -9.25
CA TYR A 365 -11.71 -8.75 -9.52
C TYR A 365 -12.29 -7.65 -10.41
N LEU A 366 -13.18 -7.98 -11.34
CA LEU A 366 -13.89 -6.98 -12.13
C LEU A 366 -14.80 -6.07 -11.29
N MET A 367 -15.28 -6.57 -10.15
CA MET A 367 -16.07 -5.79 -9.20
C MET A 367 -15.18 -4.90 -8.31
N ILE A 368 -14.15 -5.50 -7.69
CA ILE A 368 -13.27 -4.75 -6.78
C ILE A 368 -12.51 -3.63 -7.51
N VAL A 369 -12.16 -3.78 -8.79
CA VAL A 369 -11.52 -2.69 -9.54
C VAL A 369 -12.44 -1.49 -9.69
N VAL A 370 -13.76 -1.67 -9.82
CA VAL A 370 -14.72 -0.55 -9.82
C VAL A 370 -14.64 0.20 -8.49
N LYS A 371 -14.62 -0.53 -7.38
CA LYS A 371 -14.45 0.06 -6.02
C LYS A 371 -13.14 0.83 -5.92
N LEU A 372 -12.02 0.23 -6.30
CA LEU A 372 -10.70 0.84 -6.18
C LEU A 372 -10.53 2.10 -7.05
N MET A 373 -11.13 2.11 -8.25
CA MET A 373 -11.13 3.29 -9.11
C MET A 373 -11.97 4.41 -8.51
N THR A 374 -13.13 4.07 -7.97
CA THR A 374 -14.02 5.02 -7.31
C THR A 374 -13.39 5.58 -6.03
N ASP A 375 -12.74 4.73 -5.23
CA ASP A 375 -11.96 5.15 -4.06
C ASP A 375 -10.85 6.13 -4.43
N GLY A 376 -10.17 5.92 -5.56
CA GLY A 376 -9.17 6.84 -6.07
C GLY A 376 -9.73 8.25 -6.28
N ILE A 377 -10.91 8.35 -6.87
CA ILE A 377 -11.58 9.65 -7.08
C ILE A 377 -11.98 10.28 -5.75
N ILE A 378 -12.61 9.53 -4.86
CA ILE A 378 -13.04 10.02 -3.54
C ILE A 378 -11.86 10.55 -2.74
N ARG A 379 -10.72 9.83 -2.74
CA ARG A 379 -9.46 10.28 -2.10
C ARG A 379 -8.92 11.54 -2.76
N GLY A 380 -8.85 11.58 -4.09
CA GLY A 380 -8.38 12.73 -4.84
C GLY A 380 -9.23 13.99 -4.64
N ALA A 381 -10.53 13.82 -4.42
CA ALA A 381 -11.44 14.89 -4.02
C ALA A 381 -11.28 15.32 -2.54
N GLY A 382 -10.50 14.56 -1.73
CA GLY A 382 -10.33 14.82 -0.30
C GLY A 382 -11.53 14.41 0.55
N ALA A 383 -12.48 13.66 0.01
CA ALA A 383 -13.72 13.26 0.67
C ALA A 383 -13.52 12.00 1.55
N MET A 384 -12.57 12.07 2.49
CA MET A 384 -12.07 10.93 3.25
C MET A 384 -13.11 10.26 4.15
N THR A 385 -14.10 11.00 4.65
CA THR A 385 -15.22 10.43 5.42
C THR A 385 -15.98 9.38 4.60
N TYR A 386 -16.25 9.65 3.32
CA TYR A 386 -16.92 8.70 2.44
C TYR A 386 -16.03 7.49 2.12
N PHE A 387 -14.72 7.71 1.99
CA PHE A 387 -13.76 6.64 1.76
C PHE A 387 -13.73 5.62 2.92
N VAL A 388 -13.63 6.11 4.15
CA VAL A 388 -13.66 5.25 5.37
C VAL A 388 -15.02 4.57 5.52
N ALA A 389 -16.12 5.34 5.33
CA ALA A 389 -17.49 4.83 5.44
C ALA A 389 -17.83 3.74 4.42
N ALA A 390 -17.14 3.68 3.28
CA ALA A 390 -17.30 2.60 2.32
C ALA A 390 -16.43 1.37 2.63
N THR A 391 -15.30 1.56 3.30
CA THR A 391 -14.34 0.46 3.54
C THR A 391 -14.68 -0.35 4.79
N VAL A 392 -15.15 0.30 5.87
CA VAL A 392 -15.49 -0.40 7.13
C VAL A 392 -16.59 -1.45 6.94
N PRO A 393 -17.71 -1.18 6.24
CA PRO A 393 -18.73 -2.20 6.00
C PRO A 393 -18.25 -3.40 5.20
N ASP A 394 -17.31 -3.24 4.25
CA ASP A 394 -16.68 -4.37 3.54
C ASP A 394 -16.12 -5.40 4.53
N LEU A 395 -15.32 -4.90 5.46
CA LEU A 395 -14.67 -5.76 6.43
C LEU A 395 -15.67 -6.43 7.38
N ILE A 396 -16.63 -5.68 7.91
CA ILE A 396 -17.66 -6.21 8.83
C ILE A 396 -18.47 -7.30 8.12
N ILE A 397 -18.96 -7.04 6.91
CA ILE A 397 -19.74 -8.00 6.12
C ILE A 397 -18.91 -9.23 5.82
N ARG A 398 -17.64 -9.07 5.43
CA ARG A 398 -16.73 -10.20 5.15
C ARG A 398 -16.53 -11.09 6.37
N ILE A 399 -16.30 -10.52 7.55
CA ILE A 399 -16.13 -11.29 8.79
C ILE A 399 -17.43 -12.00 9.18
N LEU A 400 -18.57 -11.29 9.16
CA LEU A 400 -19.88 -11.87 9.52
C LEU A 400 -20.26 -13.01 8.58
N PHE A 401 -20.11 -12.84 7.27
CA PHE A 401 -20.41 -13.89 6.31
C PHE A 401 -19.39 -15.03 6.34
N ALA A 402 -18.12 -14.75 6.63
CA ALA A 402 -17.14 -15.81 6.84
C ALA A 402 -17.54 -16.70 8.03
N LEU A 403 -17.97 -16.12 9.16
CA LEU A 403 -18.45 -16.86 10.32
C LEU A 403 -19.76 -17.63 10.03
N MET A 404 -20.68 -17.03 9.26
CA MET A 404 -21.96 -17.65 8.94
C MET A 404 -21.82 -18.80 7.93
N PHE A 405 -21.12 -18.54 6.83
CA PHE A 405 -21.00 -19.52 5.75
C PHE A 405 -20.03 -20.66 6.11
N SER A 406 -19.00 -20.38 6.91
CA SER A 406 -18.06 -21.41 7.33
C SER A 406 -18.72 -22.53 8.16
N ARG A 407 -19.84 -22.23 8.85
CA ARG A 407 -20.61 -23.25 9.59
C ARG A 407 -21.26 -24.28 8.67
N ASN A 408 -21.70 -23.87 7.47
CA ASN A 408 -22.44 -24.74 6.54
C ASN A 408 -21.55 -25.29 5.42
N TYR A 409 -20.53 -24.54 5.00
CA TYR A 409 -19.70 -24.86 3.83
C TYR A 409 -18.21 -25.04 4.17
N GLY A 410 -17.86 -25.14 5.47
CA GLY A 410 -16.46 -25.29 5.87
C GLY A 410 -15.58 -24.13 5.41
N SER A 411 -14.31 -24.41 5.05
CA SER A 411 -13.36 -23.41 4.57
C SER A 411 -13.83 -22.67 3.31
N THR A 412 -14.55 -23.35 2.41
CA THR A 412 -15.10 -22.73 1.19
C THR A 412 -16.06 -21.59 1.51
N GLY A 413 -16.80 -21.67 2.63
CA GLY A 413 -17.67 -20.59 3.12
C GLY A 413 -16.92 -19.31 3.46
N ILE A 414 -15.67 -19.41 3.93
CA ILE A 414 -14.82 -18.25 4.20
C ILE A 414 -14.48 -17.53 2.89
N TRP A 415 -14.16 -18.28 1.84
CA TRP A 415 -13.86 -17.73 0.53
C TRP A 415 -15.06 -17.03 -0.11
N MET A 416 -16.24 -17.60 0.06
CA MET A 416 -17.51 -17.04 -0.42
C MET A 416 -17.83 -15.68 0.21
N ALA A 417 -17.34 -15.39 1.41
CA ALA A 417 -17.58 -14.12 2.08
C ALA A 417 -16.91 -12.91 1.40
N TRP A 418 -15.79 -13.11 0.69
CA TRP A 418 -15.05 -12.02 0.03
C TRP A 418 -15.87 -11.25 -1.01
N PRO A 419 -16.57 -11.91 -1.96
CA PRO A 419 -17.44 -11.23 -2.91
C PRO A 419 -18.50 -10.36 -2.25
N PHE A 420 -19.12 -10.80 -1.18
CA PHE A 420 -20.21 -10.05 -0.52
C PHE A 420 -19.69 -8.73 0.10
N GLY A 421 -18.52 -8.77 0.74
CA GLY A 421 -17.86 -7.56 1.22
C GLY A 421 -17.56 -6.58 0.07
N TRP A 422 -16.99 -7.09 -1.01
CA TRP A 422 -16.67 -6.26 -2.19
C TRP A 422 -17.89 -5.69 -2.89
N ILE A 423 -19.00 -6.44 -3.01
CA ILE A 423 -20.27 -5.94 -3.57
C ILE A 423 -20.77 -4.78 -2.72
N ALA A 424 -20.89 -4.98 -1.41
CA ALA A 424 -21.40 -3.95 -0.50
C ALA A 424 -20.54 -2.67 -0.56
N ALA A 425 -19.21 -2.83 -0.47
CA ALA A 425 -18.28 -1.70 -0.58
C ALA A 425 -18.40 -0.99 -1.93
N THR A 426 -18.49 -1.72 -3.04
CA THR A 426 -18.61 -1.13 -4.37
C THR A 426 -19.89 -0.32 -4.51
N VAL A 427 -21.01 -0.85 -4.04
CA VAL A 427 -22.31 -0.14 -4.08
C VAL A 427 -22.23 1.16 -3.27
N LEU A 428 -21.71 1.08 -2.03
CA LEU A 428 -21.54 2.24 -1.15
C LEU A 428 -20.63 3.30 -1.78
N THR A 429 -19.49 2.87 -2.31
CA THR A 429 -18.53 3.79 -2.93
C THR A 429 -19.11 4.48 -4.16
N LEU A 430 -19.89 3.78 -4.99
CA LEU A 430 -20.56 4.37 -6.14
C LEU A 430 -21.65 5.38 -5.73
N VAL A 431 -22.37 5.11 -4.63
CA VAL A 431 -23.33 6.07 -4.06
C VAL A 431 -22.60 7.33 -3.59
N PHE A 432 -21.48 7.16 -2.89
CA PHE A 432 -20.66 8.28 -2.41
C PHE A 432 -20.00 9.05 -3.55
N TYR A 433 -19.55 8.37 -4.60
CA TYR A 433 -19.04 9.00 -5.82
C TYR A 433 -20.08 9.97 -6.44
N ARG A 434 -21.36 9.56 -6.50
CA ARG A 434 -22.41 10.44 -7.01
C ARG A 434 -22.57 11.70 -6.16
N LYS A 435 -22.44 11.59 -4.83
CA LYS A 435 -22.50 12.74 -3.90
C LYS A 435 -21.28 13.66 -4.08
N VAL A 436 -20.07 13.08 -4.10
CA VAL A 436 -18.82 13.82 -4.30
C VAL A 436 -18.81 14.55 -5.65
N ARG A 437 -19.29 13.90 -6.72
CA ARG A 437 -19.38 14.51 -8.03
C ARG A 437 -20.30 15.74 -8.06
N ARG A 438 -21.45 15.68 -7.38
CA ARG A 438 -22.37 16.83 -7.27
C ARG A 438 -21.70 17.99 -6.54
N GLN A 439 -21.07 17.72 -5.39
CA GLN A 439 -20.34 18.73 -4.61
C GLN A 439 -19.15 19.33 -5.35
N SER A 440 -18.43 18.54 -6.15
CA SER A 440 -17.31 19.04 -6.96
C SER A 440 -17.76 19.86 -8.17
N GLY A 441 -18.97 19.61 -8.71
CA GLY A 441 -19.58 20.43 -9.75
C GLY A 441 -20.13 21.78 -9.24
N ASP A 442 -20.49 21.85 -7.96
CA ASP A 442 -20.91 23.09 -7.30
C ASP A 442 -19.70 23.97 -6.85
N LEU A 443 -18.48 23.42 -6.90
CA LEU A 443 -17.22 24.11 -6.54
C LEU A 443 -16.43 24.60 -7.79
N ALA A 444 -16.90 24.30 -8.99
CA ALA A 444 -16.33 24.72 -10.27
C ALA A 444 -17.17 25.80 -10.92
#